data_b9a87067b1c28851b1a41774000a159d
#
_entry.id   b9a87067b1c28851b1a41774000a159d
#
_cell.length_a   1.000
_cell.length_b   1.000
_cell.length_c   1.000
_cell.angle_alpha   90.00
_cell.angle_beta   90.00
_cell.angle_gamma   90.00
#
_symmetry.space_group_name_H-M   'P 1'
#
loop_
_entity.id
_entity.type
_entity.pdbx_description
1 polymer ?
#
loop_
_entity_poly.entity_id
_entity_poly.type
_entity_poly.pdbx_seq_one_letter_code
_entity_poly.pdbx_strand_id
1 'polypeptide(L)'
;MASVSRRNARQTVVRGSGGIACQFWEGRSLVQAVSFTRMKDGTREDYQFLRGMELAYISRLADRLLEDFEQERDSLDGYQVTRYEHALQAATRAARAGESEEYVVATLFHDIGDRLAPDRHGEMVAAVLEPYVSDEIAWIVRHHGLFQAYYYAHHLGEDRDARDRYSGHPYYAACVRFCEKYDQASFDPGYRSEPISFFEPIVRRVISLDRRNALTNTTS
;
A
#
# COMPACT_ATOMS: atom_id res chain seq x y z
N MET A 1 2.74 -41.10 20.20
CA MET A 1 1.43 -40.67 19.69
C MET A 1 0.78 -39.80 20.76
N ALA A 2 0.86 -38.49 20.64
CA ALA A 2 0.26 -37.55 21.59
C ALA A 2 -0.97 -36.91 20.90
N SER A 3 -2.14 -37.22 21.45
CA SER A 3 -3.44 -36.69 21.04
C SER A 3 -3.54 -35.22 21.43
N VAL A 4 -3.60 -34.32 20.42
CA VAL A 4 -3.93 -32.89 20.63
C VAL A 4 -5.45 -32.78 20.72
N SER A 5 -5.96 -32.63 21.92
CA SER A 5 -7.36 -32.31 22.19
C SER A 5 -7.63 -30.86 21.78
N ARG A 6 -8.41 -30.65 20.73
CA ARG A 6 -8.98 -29.34 20.40
C ARG A 6 -10.03 -28.98 21.47
N ARG A 7 -9.71 -28.04 22.35
CA ARG A 7 -10.70 -27.45 23.28
C ARG A 7 -11.60 -26.51 22.45
N ASN A 8 -12.88 -26.82 22.40
CA ASN A 8 -13.91 -25.93 21.89
C ASN A 8 -13.99 -24.68 22.78
N ALA A 9 -13.57 -23.53 22.26
CA ALA A 9 -13.79 -22.25 22.91
C ALA A 9 -15.30 -21.98 22.99
N ARG A 10 -15.84 -21.82 24.21
CA ARG A 10 -17.25 -21.49 24.41
C ARG A 10 -17.46 -20.00 24.06
N GLN A 11 -18.29 -19.75 23.10
CA GLN A 11 -18.74 -18.41 22.74
C GLN A 11 -19.95 -18.05 23.61
N THR A 12 -19.87 -17.01 24.44
CA THR A 12 -21.00 -16.48 25.20
C THR A 12 -21.50 -15.21 24.51
N VAL A 13 -22.73 -15.23 24.01
CA VAL A 13 -23.37 -14.08 23.37
C VAL A 13 -24.33 -13.44 24.36
N VAL A 14 -24.12 -12.20 24.74
CA VAL A 14 -25.07 -11.40 25.51
C VAL A 14 -25.80 -10.46 24.57
N ARG A 15 -27.11 -10.59 24.44
CA ARG A 15 -27.96 -9.72 23.60
C ARG A 15 -28.35 -8.47 24.41
N GLY A 16 -27.97 -7.28 23.91
CA GLY A 16 -28.48 -6.01 24.38
C GLY A 16 -29.81 -5.66 23.66
N SER A 17 -30.65 -4.84 24.27
CA SER A 17 -31.87 -4.33 23.71
C SER A 17 -31.55 -3.28 22.63
N GLY A 18 -31.32 -3.69 21.36
CA GLY A 18 -31.01 -2.77 20.27
C GLY A 18 -30.08 -3.33 19.19
N GLY A 19 -30.18 -4.62 18.84
CA GLY A 19 -29.50 -5.15 17.64
C GLY A 19 -27.99 -5.37 17.71
N ILE A 20 -27.29 -4.79 18.69
CA ILE A 20 -25.83 -4.93 18.84
C ILE A 20 -25.53 -5.98 19.90
N ALA A 21 -24.78 -7.01 19.56
CA ALA A 21 -24.38 -8.08 20.46
C ALA A 21 -22.93 -7.90 20.93
N CYS A 22 -22.67 -8.16 22.22
CA CYS A 22 -21.32 -8.26 22.76
C CYS A 22 -20.88 -9.72 22.73
N GLN A 23 -19.78 -10.02 22.03
CA GLN A 23 -19.20 -11.36 21.98
C GLN A 23 -17.94 -11.42 22.88
N PHE A 24 -17.86 -12.43 23.73
CA PHE A 24 -16.67 -12.73 24.53
C PHE A 24 -15.82 -13.79 23.84
N TRP A 25 -14.56 -13.46 23.61
CA TRP A 25 -13.51 -14.43 23.32
C TRP A 25 -12.54 -14.46 24.50
N GLU A 26 -12.20 -15.65 24.98
CA GLU A 26 -11.27 -15.80 26.09
C GLU A 26 -9.99 -14.98 25.85
N GLY A 27 -9.77 -13.94 26.70
CA GLY A 27 -8.57 -13.12 26.71
C GLY A 27 -8.59 -11.83 25.84
N ARG A 28 -9.72 -11.45 25.21
CA ARG A 28 -9.85 -10.15 24.51
C ARG A 28 -10.98 -9.31 25.11
N SER A 29 -10.78 -7.99 25.13
CA SER A 29 -11.82 -7.01 25.49
C SER A 29 -13.10 -7.26 24.71
N LEU A 30 -14.24 -6.94 25.32
CA LEU A 30 -15.57 -6.94 24.68
C LEU A 30 -15.52 -6.25 23.34
N VAL A 31 -15.68 -6.98 22.24
CA VAL A 31 -15.81 -6.40 20.91
C VAL A 31 -17.30 -6.26 20.62
N GLN A 32 -17.74 -5.03 20.43
CA GLN A 32 -19.09 -4.74 19.98
C GLN A 32 -19.21 -5.19 18.52
N ALA A 33 -20.25 -5.98 18.20
CA ALA A 33 -20.47 -6.51 16.87
C ALA A 33 -21.97 -6.48 16.53
N VAL A 34 -22.29 -6.43 15.24
CA VAL A 34 -23.66 -6.58 14.74
C VAL A 34 -24.15 -8.02 14.95
N SER A 35 -25.47 -8.20 15.10
CA SER A 35 -26.07 -9.52 15.35
C SER A 35 -26.52 -10.27 14.10
N PHE A 36 -26.61 -9.61 12.94
CA PHE A 36 -27.04 -10.25 11.71
C PHE A 36 -25.98 -11.18 11.13
N THR A 37 -26.41 -12.22 10.43
CA THR A 37 -25.56 -13.20 9.76
C THR A 37 -25.62 -13.11 8.23
N ARG A 38 -26.51 -12.29 7.70
CA ARG A 38 -26.65 -12.00 6.26
C ARG A 38 -26.80 -10.49 6.09
N MET A 39 -26.09 -9.90 5.17
CA MET A 39 -26.08 -8.45 4.94
C MET A 39 -27.49 -7.86 4.81
N LYS A 40 -28.41 -8.53 4.10
CA LYS A 40 -29.79 -8.07 3.89
C LYS A 40 -30.63 -7.97 5.17
N ASP A 41 -30.19 -8.59 6.27
CA ASP A 41 -30.92 -8.63 7.54
C ASP A 41 -30.43 -7.53 8.51
N GLY A 42 -29.42 -6.73 8.14
CA GLY A 42 -28.90 -5.62 8.91
C GLY A 42 -29.84 -4.41 8.91
N THR A 43 -29.87 -3.68 10.01
CA THR A 43 -30.59 -2.42 10.18
C THR A 43 -29.77 -1.22 9.78
N ARG A 44 -30.37 -0.04 9.69
CA ARG A 44 -29.68 1.21 9.46
C ARG A 44 -28.65 1.50 10.56
N GLU A 45 -28.98 1.22 11.80
CA GLU A 45 -28.14 1.41 12.97
C GLU A 45 -26.91 0.49 12.92
N ASP A 46 -27.09 -0.77 12.53
CA ASP A 46 -26.01 -1.72 12.32
C ASP A 46 -24.99 -1.19 11.27
N TYR A 47 -25.49 -0.68 10.14
CA TYR A 47 -24.63 -0.15 9.08
C TYR A 47 -23.96 1.17 9.44
N GLN A 48 -24.60 2.03 10.25
CA GLN A 48 -23.96 3.23 10.79
C GLN A 48 -22.82 2.87 11.75
N PHE A 49 -23.03 1.88 12.62
CA PHE A 49 -21.99 1.36 13.49
C PHE A 49 -20.81 0.79 12.68
N LEU A 50 -21.08 -0.10 11.71
CA LEU A 50 -20.05 -0.69 10.85
C LEU A 50 -19.28 0.37 10.08
N ARG A 51 -19.94 1.41 9.58
CA ARG A 51 -19.28 2.54 8.92
C ARG A 51 -18.28 3.25 9.82
N GLY A 52 -18.62 3.44 11.09
CA GLY A 52 -17.69 4.01 12.08
C GLY A 52 -16.44 3.13 12.27
N MET A 53 -16.64 1.81 12.37
CA MET A 53 -15.56 0.85 12.49
C MET A 53 -14.67 0.81 11.23
N GLU A 54 -15.29 0.86 10.05
CA GLU A 54 -14.60 0.90 8.76
C GLU A 54 -13.72 2.15 8.62
N LEU A 55 -14.25 3.33 8.96
CA LEU A 55 -13.47 4.58 8.93
C LEU A 55 -12.29 4.53 9.90
N ALA A 56 -12.48 4.00 11.11
CA ALA A 56 -11.39 3.80 12.07
C ALA A 56 -10.34 2.80 11.54
N TYR A 57 -10.76 1.75 10.82
CA TYR A 57 -9.84 0.81 10.17
C TYR A 57 -9.07 1.48 9.03
N ILE A 58 -9.75 2.25 8.17
CA ILE A 58 -9.14 2.99 7.05
C ILE A 58 -8.11 4.00 7.56
N SER A 59 -8.40 4.72 8.66
CA SER A 59 -7.49 5.75 9.20
C SER A 59 -6.13 5.19 9.65
N ARG A 60 -6.03 3.87 9.84
CA ARG A 60 -4.78 3.17 10.20
C ARG A 60 -4.05 2.58 8.99
N LEU A 61 -4.41 2.96 7.76
CA LEU A 61 -3.77 2.43 6.56
C LEU A 61 -2.28 2.77 6.51
N ALA A 62 -1.90 3.98 6.89
CA ALA A 62 -0.49 4.39 6.96
C ALA A 62 0.34 3.47 7.86
N ASP A 63 -0.20 3.08 9.04
CA ASP A 63 0.48 2.15 9.95
C ASP A 63 0.69 0.79 9.29
N ARG A 64 -0.34 0.24 8.65
CA ARG A 64 -0.25 -1.05 7.97
C ARG A 64 0.73 -1.04 6.79
N LEU A 65 0.75 0.03 6.00
CA LEU A 65 1.71 0.16 4.90
C LEU A 65 3.16 0.22 5.41
N LEU A 66 3.39 0.90 6.53
CA LEU A 66 4.71 0.92 7.16
C LEU A 66 5.10 -0.44 7.76
N GLU A 67 4.14 -1.16 8.36
CA GLU A 67 4.33 -2.53 8.85
C GLU A 67 4.64 -3.50 7.70
N ASP A 68 3.93 -3.41 6.57
CA ASP A 68 4.17 -4.22 5.38
C ASP A 68 5.51 -3.87 4.73
N PHE A 69 5.89 -2.59 4.71
CA PHE A 69 7.17 -2.12 4.18
C PHE A 69 8.38 -2.73 4.92
N GLU A 70 8.31 -2.91 6.23
CA GLU A 70 9.36 -3.58 6.99
C GLU A 70 9.60 -5.03 6.54
N GLN A 71 8.60 -5.67 5.94
CA GLN A 71 8.74 -7.04 5.42
C GLN A 71 9.58 -7.11 4.13
N GLU A 72 9.82 -5.98 3.46
CA GLU A 72 10.67 -5.91 2.26
C GLU A 72 12.17 -6.13 2.58
N ARG A 73 12.54 -6.18 3.86
CA ARG A 73 13.89 -6.57 4.31
C ARG A 73 14.25 -8.02 3.97
N ASP A 74 13.24 -8.90 3.97
CA ASP A 74 13.37 -10.33 3.73
C ASP A 74 12.67 -10.74 2.42
N SER A 75 12.64 -9.84 1.43
CA SER A 75 12.03 -10.06 0.13
C SER A 75 13.02 -10.62 -0.90
N LEU A 76 12.74 -10.47 -2.19
CA LEU A 76 13.50 -11.04 -3.32
C LEU A 76 15.01 -10.85 -3.19
N ASP A 77 15.74 -11.98 -3.20
CA ASP A 77 17.21 -12.04 -3.22
C ASP A 77 17.76 -11.84 -4.64
N GLY A 78 19.07 -11.56 -4.73
CA GLY A 78 19.82 -11.52 -5.98
C GLY A 78 20.41 -10.16 -6.33
N TYR A 79 19.93 -9.08 -5.75
CA TYR A 79 20.51 -7.74 -5.82
C TYR A 79 21.52 -7.52 -4.69
N GLN A 80 22.36 -6.47 -4.81
CA GLN A 80 23.28 -6.07 -3.74
C GLN A 80 22.59 -5.31 -2.60
N VAL A 81 21.33 -4.95 -2.77
CA VAL A 81 20.47 -4.28 -1.81
C VAL A 81 19.15 -5.03 -1.70
N THR A 82 18.53 -4.99 -0.53
CA THR A 82 17.17 -5.51 -0.34
C THR A 82 16.14 -4.62 -1.02
N ARG A 83 14.91 -5.09 -1.22
CA ARG A 83 13.80 -4.26 -1.70
C ARG A 83 13.52 -3.09 -0.76
N TYR A 84 13.67 -3.29 0.53
CA TYR A 84 13.60 -2.24 1.54
C TYR A 84 14.63 -1.13 1.30
N GLU A 85 15.92 -1.49 1.10
CA GLU A 85 16.99 -0.54 0.83
C GLU A 85 16.81 0.15 -0.52
N HIS A 86 16.40 -0.58 -1.57
CA HIS A 86 16.05 -0.02 -2.87
C HIS A 86 14.99 1.08 -2.74
N ALA A 87 13.90 0.80 -2.07
CA ALA A 87 12.80 1.75 -1.90
C ALA A 87 13.20 2.99 -1.08
N LEU A 88 14.01 2.80 -0.02
CA LEU A 88 14.58 3.92 0.74
C LEU A 88 15.51 4.79 -0.11
N GLN A 89 16.33 4.18 -0.97
CA GLN A 89 17.20 4.92 -1.89
C GLN A 89 16.39 5.75 -2.87
N ALA A 90 15.39 5.13 -3.51
CA ALA A 90 14.52 5.80 -4.47
C ALA A 90 13.77 6.98 -3.83
N ALA A 91 13.15 6.76 -2.67
CA ALA A 91 12.43 7.80 -1.94
C ALA A 91 13.37 8.92 -1.44
N THR A 92 14.59 8.59 -1.01
CA THR A 92 15.60 9.58 -0.61
C THR A 92 16.03 10.46 -1.79
N ARG A 93 16.21 9.84 -2.98
CA ARG A 93 16.53 10.60 -4.20
C ARG A 93 15.41 11.55 -4.56
N ALA A 94 14.15 11.10 -4.50
CA ALA A 94 12.98 11.92 -4.78
C ALA A 94 12.87 13.10 -3.78
N ALA A 95 13.03 12.83 -2.48
CA ALA A 95 12.97 13.86 -1.44
C ALA A 95 14.09 14.90 -1.62
N ARG A 96 15.34 14.48 -1.88
CA ARG A 96 16.48 15.38 -2.12
C ARG A 96 16.34 16.17 -3.43
N ALA A 97 15.61 15.66 -4.39
CA ALA A 97 15.28 16.37 -5.63
C ALA A 97 14.17 17.42 -5.45
N GLY A 98 13.52 17.47 -4.28
CA GLY A 98 12.44 18.41 -3.98
C GLY A 98 11.09 17.99 -4.58
N GLU A 99 10.88 16.70 -4.85
CA GLU A 99 9.57 16.19 -5.28
C GLU A 99 8.52 16.38 -4.19
N SER A 100 7.24 16.38 -4.59
CA SER A 100 6.12 16.52 -3.65
C SER A 100 6.07 15.37 -2.64
N GLU A 101 5.45 15.58 -1.48
CA GLU A 101 5.28 14.54 -0.46
C GLU A 101 4.56 13.29 -1.01
N GLU A 102 3.53 13.47 -1.84
CA GLU A 102 2.84 12.34 -2.47
C GLU A 102 3.73 11.55 -3.44
N TYR A 103 4.61 12.26 -4.16
CA TYR A 103 5.58 11.61 -5.05
C TYR A 103 6.61 10.80 -4.24
N VAL A 104 7.11 11.37 -3.15
CA VAL A 104 8.04 10.69 -2.23
C VAL A 104 7.41 9.43 -1.63
N VAL A 105 6.15 9.51 -1.17
CA VAL A 105 5.41 8.36 -0.62
C VAL A 105 5.15 7.30 -1.68
N ALA A 106 4.76 7.70 -2.88
CA ALA A 106 4.56 6.78 -4.00
C ALA A 106 5.88 6.08 -4.38
N THR A 107 6.99 6.82 -4.38
CA THR A 107 8.32 6.27 -4.63
C THR A 107 8.75 5.30 -3.52
N LEU A 108 8.43 5.58 -2.25
CA LEU A 108 8.73 4.68 -1.14
C LEU A 108 8.00 3.34 -1.26
N PHE A 109 6.77 3.34 -1.73
CA PHE A 109 5.92 2.14 -1.75
C PHE A 109 5.79 1.49 -3.13
N HIS A 110 6.45 1.99 -4.19
CA HIS A 110 6.18 1.55 -5.57
C HIS A 110 6.29 0.02 -5.78
N ASP A 111 7.15 -0.66 -5.05
CA ASP A 111 7.40 -2.11 -5.13
C ASP A 111 6.77 -2.93 -3.98
N ILE A 112 6.10 -2.32 -2.99
CA ILE A 112 5.53 -3.04 -1.82
C ILE A 112 4.54 -4.16 -2.21
N GLY A 113 4.06 -4.16 -3.44
CA GLY A 113 3.20 -5.18 -4.00
C GLY A 113 3.90 -6.47 -4.42
N ASP A 114 5.22 -6.48 -4.55
CA ASP A 114 6.00 -7.63 -5.06
C ASP A 114 5.74 -8.92 -4.28
N ARG A 115 5.56 -8.85 -2.97
CA ARG A 115 5.29 -10.01 -2.12
C ARG A 115 3.92 -10.67 -2.37
N LEU A 116 2.94 -9.92 -2.85
CA LEU A 116 1.55 -10.39 -3.01
C LEU A 116 1.15 -10.52 -4.48
N ALA A 117 1.69 -9.70 -5.35
CA ALA A 117 1.34 -9.64 -6.77
C ALA A 117 2.58 -9.37 -7.64
N PRO A 118 3.60 -10.27 -7.65
CA PRO A 118 4.88 -10.01 -8.32
C PRO A 118 4.72 -9.65 -9.80
N ASP A 119 3.78 -10.27 -10.51
CA ASP A 119 3.52 -9.99 -11.93
C ASP A 119 2.72 -8.69 -12.16
N ARG A 120 2.16 -8.10 -11.09
CA ARG A 120 1.25 -6.93 -11.14
C ARG A 120 1.41 -6.01 -9.94
N HIS A 121 2.60 -5.96 -9.36
CA HIS A 121 2.85 -5.15 -8.16
C HIS A 121 2.49 -3.67 -8.36
N GLY A 122 2.89 -3.08 -9.49
CA GLY A 122 2.57 -1.69 -9.80
C GLY A 122 1.06 -1.42 -9.89
N GLU A 123 0.27 -2.33 -10.47
CA GLU A 123 -1.19 -2.22 -10.51
C GLU A 123 -1.80 -2.30 -9.10
N MET A 124 -1.30 -3.22 -8.27
CA MET A 124 -1.74 -3.39 -6.89
C MET A 124 -1.46 -2.15 -6.06
N VAL A 125 -0.22 -1.66 -6.10
CA VAL A 125 0.19 -0.48 -5.33
C VAL A 125 -0.54 0.77 -5.81
N ALA A 126 -0.70 0.95 -7.11
CA ALA A 126 -1.47 2.05 -7.66
C ALA A 126 -2.91 2.07 -7.11
N ALA A 127 -3.59 0.92 -7.04
CA ALA A 127 -4.93 0.83 -6.47
C ALA A 127 -4.99 1.20 -4.98
N VAL A 128 -3.92 0.93 -4.22
CA VAL A 128 -3.81 1.33 -2.81
C VAL A 128 -3.60 2.83 -2.66
N LEU A 129 -2.75 3.43 -3.52
CA LEU A 129 -2.33 4.83 -3.42
C LEU A 129 -3.29 5.81 -4.11
N GLU A 130 -4.01 5.39 -5.15
CA GLU A 130 -4.91 6.21 -5.97
C GLU A 130 -5.84 7.15 -5.18
N PRO A 131 -6.42 6.73 -4.01
CA PRO A 131 -7.23 7.64 -3.20
C PRO A 131 -6.46 8.77 -2.51
N TYR A 132 -5.13 8.78 -2.56
CA TYR A 132 -4.25 9.67 -1.76
C TYR A 132 -3.26 10.48 -2.57
N VAL A 133 -3.09 10.16 -3.85
CA VAL A 133 -2.13 10.80 -4.76
C VAL A 133 -2.83 11.29 -6.02
N SER A 134 -2.17 12.12 -6.81
CA SER A 134 -2.69 12.57 -8.11
C SER A 134 -2.76 11.44 -9.14
N ASP A 135 -3.60 11.61 -10.17
CA ASP A 135 -3.74 10.66 -11.28
C ASP A 135 -2.40 10.39 -11.97
N GLU A 136 -1.56 11.41 -12.13
CA GLU A 136 -0.21 11.27 -12.70
C GLU A 136 0.63 10.30 -11.88
N ILE A 137 0.67 10.48 -10.55
CA ILE A 137 1.48 9.65 -9.67
C ILE A 137 0.94 8.21 -9.62
N ALA A 138 -0.38 8.04 -9.53
CA ALA A 138 -1.01 6.72 -9.58
C ALA A 138 -0.69 6.00 -10.90
N TRP A 139 -0.70 6.73 -12.02
CA TRP A 139 -0.35 6.19 -13.32
C TRP A 139 1.12 5.78 -13.41
N ILE A 140 2.04 6.61 -12.88
CA ILE A 140 3.49 6.30 -12.81
C ILE A 140 3.69 4.99 -12.07
N VAL A 141 3.15 4.86 -10.86
CA VAL A 141 3.27 3.64 -10.05
C VAL A 141 2.70 2.42 -10.78
N ARG A 142 1.54 2.57 -11.43
CA ARG A 142 0.90 1.47 -12.18
C ARG A 142 1.77 0.93 -13.31
N HIS A 143 2.57 1.76 -13.95
CA HIS A 143 3.27 1.41 -15.17
C HIS A 143 4.80 1.32 -15.01
N HIS A 144 5.36 1.70 -13.84
CA HIS A 144 6.80 1.80 -13.64
C HIS A 144 7.53 0.51 -14.03
N GLY A 145 7.02 -0.67 -13.69
CA GLY A 145 7.66 -1.94 -14.02
C GLY A 145 7.87 -2.15 -15.52
N LEU A 146 6.88 -1.78 -16.36
CA LEU A 146 7.04 -1.80 -17.81
C LEU A 146 8.09 -0.78 -18.29
N PHE A 147 8.14 0.40 -17.66
CA PHE A 147 9.10 1.44 -18.02
C PHE A 147 10.50 1.11 -17.53
N GLN A 148 10.62 0.46 -16.38
CA GLN A 148 11.86 -0.05 -15.83
C GLN A 148 12.47 -1.17 -16.70
N ALA A 149 11.65 -2.00 -17.35
CA ALA A 149 12.06 -3.05 -18.27
C ALA A 149 12.91 -2.52 -19.44
N TYR A 150 12.79 -1.23 -19.79
CA TYR A 150 13.65 -0.57 -20.77
C TYR A 150 15.15 -0.79 -20.51
N TYR A 151 15.57 -0.89 -19.27
CA TYR A 151 16.99 -1.01 -18.91
C TYR A 151 17.52 -2.44 -19.01
N TYR A 152 16.66 -3.48 -18.94
CA TYR A 152 17.12 -4.87 -18.86
C TYR A 152 16.42 -5.87 -19.79
N ALA A 153 15.23 -5.57 -20.32
CA ALA A 153 14.43 -6.55 -21.09
C ALA A 153 15.18 -7.14 -22.29
N HIS A 154 16.01 -6.35 -22.97
CA HIS A 154 16.80 -6.80 -24.10
C HIS A 154 17.85 -7.88 -23.74
N HIS A 155 18.28 -7.96 -22.46
CA HIS A 155 19.15 -9.03 -21.97
C HIS A 155 18.40 -10.34 -21.81
N LEU A 156 17.07 -10.30 -21.70
CA LEU A 156 16.19 -11.45 -21.61
C LEU A 156 15.56 -11.83 -22.96
N GLY A 157 15.91 -11.13 -24.04
CA GLY A 157 15.34 -11.35 -25.36
C GLY A 157 13.94 -10.74 -25.54
N GLU A 158 13.54 -9.85 -24.63
CA GLU A 158 12.27 -9.15 -24.64
C GLU A 158 12.40 -7.74 -25.26
N ASP A 159 11.26 -7.14 -25.61
CA ASP A 159 11.21 -5.80 -26.20
C ASP A 159 11.40 -4.72 -25.12
N ARG A 160 12.58 -4.09 -25.13
CA ARG A 160 12.89 -2.97 -24.23
C ARG A 160 12.05 -1.71 -24.51
N ASP A 161 11.58 -1.55 -25.74
CA ASP A 161 10.82 -0.37 -26.17
C ASP A 161 9.29 -0.59 -26.00
N ALA A 162 8.86 -1.68 -25.35
CA ALA A 162 7.46 -2.01 -25.12
C ALA A 162 6.66 -0.87 -24.43
N ARG A 163 7.34 0.00 -23.64
CA ARG A 163 6.75 1.20 -23.03
C ARG A 163 6.29 2.23 -24.05
N ASP A 164 6.84 2.24 -25.28
CA ASP A 164 6.55 3.26 -26.31
C ASP A 164 5.13 3.15 -26.84
N ARG A 165 4.42 2.05 -26.56
CA ARG A 165 2.96 1.96 -26.79
C ARG A 165 2.18 3.05 -26.04
N TYR A 166 2.77 3.65 -25.02
CA TYR A 166 2.21 4.76 -24.24
C TYR A 166 2.80 6.13 -24.61
N SER A 167 3.60 6.26 -25.68
CA SER A 167 4.29 7.51 -26.04
C SER A 167 3.37 8.72 -26.23
N GLY A 168 2.09 8.50 -26.58
CA GLY A 168 1.06 9.55 -26.67
C GLY A 168 0.36 9.88 -25.33
N HIS A 169 0.65 9.17 -24.24
CA HIS A 169 0.00 9.39 -22.97
C HIS A 169 0.59 10.63 -22.25
N PRO A 170 -0.23 11.53 -21.65
CA PRO A 170 0.26 12.75 -21.00
C PRO A 170 1.31 12.50 -19.91
N TYR A 171 1.25 11.36 -19.21
CA TYR A 171 2.17 11.00 -18.13
C TYR A 171 3.35 10.13 -18.56
N TYR A 172 3.51 9.86 -19.88
CA TYR A 172 4.61 9.03 -20.39
C TYR A 172 5.97 9.56 -19.96
N ALA A 173 6.24 10.85 -20.23
CA ALA A 173 7.52 11.48 -19.91
C ALA A 173 7.80 11.50 -18.40
N ALA A 174 6.76 11.64 -17.56
CA ALA A 174 6.89 11.61 -16.13
C ALA A 174 7.29 10.21 -15.63
N CYS A 175 6.72 9.13 -16.18
CA CYS A 175 7.10 7.76 -15.84
C CYS A 175 8.51 7.41 -16.32
N VAL A 176 8.92 7.85 -17.53
CA VAL A 176 10.32 7.75 -17.99
C VAL A 176 11.26 8.40 -16.96
N ARG A 177 10.95 9.63 -16.52
CA ARG A 177 11.74 10.38 -15.54
C ARG A 177 11.80 9.67 -14.19
N PHE A 178 10.69 9.09 -13.74
CA PHE A 178 10.64 8.30 -12.50
C PHE A 178 11.63 7.13 -12.55
N CYS A 179 11.53 6.28 -13.57
CA CYS A 179 12.43 5.13 -13.72
C CYS A 179 13.89 5.57 -13.88
N GLU A 180 14.17 6.62 -14.68
CA GLU A 180 15.52 7.10 -14.92
C GLU A 180 16.19 7.64 -13.66
N LYS A 181 15.50 8.46 -12.88
CA LYS A 181 16.11 9.22 -11.78
C LYS A 181 16.06 8.52 -10.44
N TYR A 182 15.01 7.74 -10.21
CA TYR A 182 14.71 7.22 -8.88
C TYR A 182 14.78 5.69 -8.83
N ASP A 183 14.06 4.98 -9.68
CA ASP A 183 13.94 3.55 -9.61
C ASP A 183 15.23 2.83 -10.05
N GLN A 184 15.61 2.88 -11.33
CA GLN A 184 16.78 2.16 -11.84
C GLN A 184 18.12 2.59 -11.21
N ALA A 185 18.20 3.77 -10.62
CA ALA A 185 19.40 4.29 -9.99
C ALA A 185 19.57 3.84 -8.52
N SER A 186 18.63 3.05 -7.96
CA SER A 186 18.52 2.79 -6.52
C SER A 186 18.95 1.38 -6.11
N PHE A 187 20.06 0.88 -6.68
CA PHE A 187 20.63 -0.44 -6.41
C PHE A 187 22.10 -0.36 -5.92
N ASP A 188 22.51 0.79 -5.37
CA ASP A 188 23.88 1.03 -4.91
C ASP A 188 24.02 0.75 -3.41
N PRO A 189 24.75 -0.30 -2.97
CA PRO A 189 24.94 -0.60 -1.56
C PRO A 189 25.74 0.48 -0.80
N GLY A 190 26.42 1.38 -1.50
CA GLY A 190 27.13 2.52 -0.91
C GLY A 190 26.28 3.78 -0.73
N TYR A 191 25.02 3.79 -1.25
CA TYR A 191 24.18 4.98 -1.16
C TYR A 191 23.64 5.20 0.26
N ARG A 192 23.78 6.44 0.76
CA ARG A 192 23.28 6.82 2.09
C ARG A 192 21.83 7.31 1.99
N SER A 193 20.90 6.41 2.28
CA SER A 193 19.48 6.72 2.37
C SER A 193 19.12 7.41 3.68
N GLU A 194 18.04 8.20 3.67
CA GLU A 194 17.37 8.61 4.90
C GLU A 194 16.71 7.37 5.55
N PRO A 195 16.67 7.30 6.89
CA PRO A 195 16.02 6.21 7.59
C PRO A 195 14.48 6.27 7.42
N ILE A 196 13.78 5.16 7.63
CA ILE A 196 12.31 5.12 7.53
C ILE A 196 11.64 6.16 8.44
N SER A 197 12.22 6.47 9.59
CA SER A 197 11.71 7.49 10.51
C SER A 197 11.64 8.91 9.92
N PHE A 198 12.41 9.19 8.85
CA PHE A 198 12.29 10.42 8.09
C PHE A 198 11.01 10.44 7.27
N PHE A 199 10.61 9.29 6.69
CA PHE A 199 9.45 9.16 5.82
C PHE A 199 8.13 8.95 6.57
N GLU A 200 8.14 8.33 7.75
CA GLU A 200 6.94 8.03 8.53
C GLU A 200 5.98 9.23 8.69
N PRO A 201 6.43 10.44 9.10
CA PRO A 201 5.52 11.58 9.22
C PRO A 201 4.97 12.04 7.87
N ILE A 202 5.72 11.87 6.78
CA ILE A 202 5.28 12.20 5.41
C ILE A 202 4.20 11.19 4.98
N VAL A 203 4.43 9.90 5.18
CA VAL A 203 3.46 8.83 4.91
C VAL A 203 2.14 9.10 5.63
N ARG A 204 2.17 9.44 6.93
CA ARG A 204 0.95 9.70 7.72
C ARG A 204 0.18 10.95 7.24
N ARG A 205 0.87 11.97 6.72
CA ARG A 205 0.20 13.13 6.12
C ARG A 205 -0.46 12.80 4.80
N VAL A 206 0.22 12.08 3.94
CA VAL A 206 -0.28 11.72 2.61
C VAL A 206 -1.39 10.68 2.71
N ILE A 207 -1.16 9.60 3.47
CA ILE A 207 -2.14 8.51 3.65
C ILE A 207 -3.09 8.86 4.80
N SER A 208 -3.93 9.87 4.60
CA SER A 208 -4.87 10.35 5.61
C SER A 208 -6.29 10.43 5.04
N LEU A 209 -7.30 10.34 5.93
CA LEU A 209 -8.70 10.49 5.54
C LEU A 209 -9.00 11.90 5.00
N ASP A 210 -8.36 12.93 5.56
CA ASP A 210 -8.55 14.31 5.13
C ASP A 210 -8.10 14.50 3.70
N ARG A 211 -6.93 13.97 3.33
CA ARG A 211 -6.42 14.02 1.97
C ARG A 211 -7.29 13.22 0.99
N ARG A 212 -7.67 12.00 1.37
CA ARG A 212 -8.60 11.19 0.57
C ARG A 212 -9.89 11.94 0.25
N ASN A 213 -10.51 12.58 1.26
CA ASN A 213 -11.73 13.33 1.08
C ASN A 213 -11.52 14.58 0.22
N ALA A 214 -10.37 15.24 0.31
CA ALA A 214 -10.03 16.40 -0.51
C ALA A 214 -9.93 16.04 -2.00
N LEU A 215 -9.28 14.92 -2.36
CA LEU A 215 -9.14 14.46 -3.74
C LEU A 215 -10.48 14.02 -4.34
N THR A 216 -11.30 13.26 -3.59
CA THR A 216 -12.62 12.82 -4.09
C THR A 216 -13.61 13.95 -4.33
N ASN A 217 -13.50 15.07 -3.60
CA ASN A 217 -14.36 16.25 -3.78
C ASN A 217 -13.95 17.12 -4.98
N THR A 218 -12.73 16.96 -5.51
CA THR A 218 -12.24 17.72 -6.68
C THR A 218 -12.61 17.06 -8.02
N THR A 219 -13.01 15.80 -8.00
CA THR A 219 -13.36 14.99 -9.19
C THR A 219 -14.88 14.88 -9.41
N SER A 220 -15.70 15.56 -8.61
CA SER A 220 -17.18 15.64 -8.72
C SER A 220 -17.61 16.98 -9.29
#